data_9e4bd02d70d2c6d2c7e93032d0069fa1
#
_entry.id   9e4bd02d70d2c6d2c7e93032d0069fa1
#
_cell.length_a   1.000
_cell.length_b   1.000
_cell.length_c   1.000
_cell.angle_alpha   90.00
_cell.angle_beta   90.00
_cell.angle_gamma   90.00
#
_symmetry.space_group_name_H-M   'P 1'
#
loop_
_entity.id
_entity.type
_entity.pdbx_description
1 polymer ?
#
loop_
_entity_poly.entity_id
_entity_poly.type
_entity_poly.pdbx_seq_one_letter_code
_entity_poly.pdbx_strand_id
1 'polypeptide(L)'
;MTRLIKPLIITAVLTFGFAGAQSISSEKISFSLLKAPKISLDASKRTFSATVVSPYNLTIEDVKRISKEEFKKKQDNYANEVLESKMKYQEALKNHDSDIRRAKEKFEMENAAFKKLSLLEKMTLMDRGQSPKLVVPDRPTYQKPYPPTYREPNLNDYFIVDNKVLSSQIDITGFTRGAPNVDINIEMSQVNFQDNAGQTYANQPTKLIIKVDGEEKVNESLFSEFQFVSSSSTDNIDKVNEEKNVLQKTIKNLNKYINDYFGIQKISKDVIIQTVKNKGTYNDLEKANIYITTNLKKLQANPDSNATEVAIANMQKGIDIWKDVLTKINYTDPKAVYNNEIARYIYFNLIRLHLALGNKTEAEKYLNEMQEHQVELKLSSSEKQQLDTLEKEIYKSK
;
A
#
# COMPACT_ATOMS: atom_id res chain seq x y z
N MET A 1 34.87 -4.64 -18.15
CA MET A 1 35.25 -3.34 -17.54
C MET A 1 33.96 -2.56 -17.26
N THR A 2 33.42 -2.69 -16.08
CA THR A 2 32.16 -2.07 -15.68
C THR A 2 32.48 -0.88 -14.78
N ARG A 3 32.26 0.31 -15.29
CA ARG A 3 32.48 1.57 -14.55
C ARG A 3 31.34 1.79 -13.55
N LEU A 4 31.66 1.73 -12.26
CA LEU A 4 30.81 2.16 -11.16
C LEU A 4 30.72 3.70 -11.18
N ILE A 5 29.54 4.22 -11.48
CA ILE A 5 29.19 5.64 -11.31
C ILE A 5 28.80 5.84 -9.85
N LYS A 6 29.66 6.52 -9.08
CA LYS A 6 29.32 7.01 -7.74
C LYS A 6 28.41 8.23 -7.86
N PRO A 7 27.28 8.32 -7.15
CA PRO A 7 26.50 9.54 -7.12
C PRO A 7 27.25 10.62 -6.33
N LEU A 8 27.50 11.75 -6.98
CA LEU A 8 28.04 12.95 -6.39
C LEU A 8 26.90 13.68 -5.63
N ILE A 9 26.96 13.63 -4.28
CA ILE A 9 26.03 14.40 -3.44
C ILE A 9 26.49 15.87 -3.44
N ILE A 10 25.76 16.72 -4.15
CA ILE A 10 25.97 18.17 -4.14
C ILE A 10 25.33 18.74 -2.87
N THR A 11 26.15 19.09 -1.89
CA THR A 11 25.74 19.85 -0.71
C THR A 11 25.65 21.32 -1.08
N ALA A 12 24.43 21.82 -1.32
CA ALA A 12 24.19 23.24 -1.51
C ALA A 12 24.32 23.98 -0.17
N VAL A 13 25.42 24.65 0.03
CA VAL A 13 25.61 25.57 1.16
C VAL A 13 25.03 26.92 0.77
N LEU A 14 23.83 27.25 1.28
CA LEU A 14 23.26 28.60 1.19
C LEU A 14 23.88 29.47 2.30
N THR A 15 24.89 30.24 1.97
CA THR A 15 25.44 31.27 2.83
C THR A 15 24.67 32.59 2.63
N PHE A 16 23.78 32.92 3.57
CA PHE A 16 23.25 34.27 3.66
C PHE A 16 24.13 35.08 4.64
N GLY A 17 24.87 36.04 4.10
CA GLY A 17 25.66 36.98 4.90
C GLY A 17 24.79 38.08 5.50
N PHE A 18 24.62 38.04 6.83
CA PHE A 18 24.24 39.21 7.62
C PHE A 18 25.36 39.49 8.65
N ALA A 19 25.87 40.71 8.67
CA ALA A 19 26.85 41.14 9.64
C ALA A 19 26.25 41.07 11.07
N GLY A 20 26.72 40.16 11.89
CA GLY A 20 26.29 39.95 13.27
C GLY A 20 25.51 38.65 13.54
N ALA A 21 25.00 37.96 12.53
CA ALA A 21 24.24 36.72 12.70
C ALA A 21 25.17 35.57 13.11
N GLN A 22 24.75 34.80 14.10
CA GLN A 22 25.39 33.56 14.50
C GLN A 22 25.29 32.57 13.34
N SER A 23 26.43 32.03 12.88
CA SER A 23 26.43 31.10 11.76
C SER A 23 25.95 29.74 12.24
N ILE A 24 24.71 29.40 11.90
CA ILE A 24 24.11 28.08 12.13
C ILE A 24 24.25 27.26 10.85
N SER A 25 24.80 26.06 10.95
CA SER A 25 24.86 25.04 9.88
C SER A 25 23.96 23.89 10.21
N SER A 26 23.58 23.09 9.21
CA SER A 26 22.73 21.92 9.39
C SER A 26 23.42 20.69 8.82
N GLU A 27 23.39 19.58 9.54
CA GLU A 27 23.88 18.25 9.13
C GLU A 27 22.70 17.30 9.12
N LYS A 28 22.49 16.59 7.99
CA LYS A 28 21.53 15.49 7.90
C LYS A 28 22.25 14.20 8.28
N ILE A 29 21.73 13.51 9.30
CA ILE A 29 22.31 12.27 9.82
C ILE A 29 21.28 11.16 9.62
N SER A 30 21.68 10.11 8.87
CA SER A 30 20.89 8.88 8.74
C SER A 30 21.37 7.89 9.79
N PHE A 31 20.44 7.23 10.46
CA PHE A 31 20.72 6.21 11.47
C PHE A 31 19.64 5.14 11.46
N SER A 32 19.81 4.08 12.24
CA SER A 32 18.85 2.99 12.31
C SER A 32 18.49 2.70 13.76
N LEU A 33 17.22 2.41 13.98
CA LEU A 33 16.70 1.95 15.27
C LEU A 33 16.11 0.56 15.11
N LEU A 34 16.13 -0.21 16.19
CA LEU A 34 15.36 -1.43 16.29
C LEU A 34 13.94 -1.06 16.76
N LYS A 35 12.94 -1.43 15.98
CA LYS A 35 11.54 -1.35 16.40
C LYS A 35 11.26 -2.55 17.30
N ALA A 36 10.84 -2.31 18.53
CA ALA A 36 10.38 -3.37 19.39
C ALA A 36 9.12 -4.03 18.80
N PRO A 37 9.05 -5.36 18.77
CA PRO A 37 7.84 -6.06 18.38
C PRO A 37 6.72 -5.86 19.43
N LYS A 38 5.48 -6.11 19.04
CA LYS A 38 4.32 -6.07 19.98
C LYS A 38 4.47 -7.14 21.07
N ILE A 39 5.00 -8.30 20.71
CA ILE A 39 5.27 -9.43 21.62
C ILE A 39 6.78 -9.68 21.58
N SER A 40 7.46 -9.31 22.66
CA SER A 40 8.91 -9.55 22.79
C SER A 40 9.16 -10.93 23.40
N LEU A 41 10.08 -11.67 22.80
CA LEU A 41 10.53 -12.97 23.31
C LEU A 41 12.04 -12.92 23.60
N ASP A 42 12.45 -13.66 24.64
CA ASP A 42 13.86 -13.85 24.96
C ASP A 42 14.62 -14.46 23.78
N ALA A 43 15.88 -14.14 23.63
CA ALA A 43 16.71 -14.63 22.53
C ALA A 43 16.71 -16.17 22.41
N SER A 44 16.68 -16.88 23.54
CA SER A 44 16.61 -18.35 23.61
C SER A 44 15.28 -18.94 23.09
N LYS A 45 14.21 -18.13 23.03
CA LYS A 45 12.87 -18.50 22.57
C LYS A 45 12.57 -18.06 21.14
N ARG A 46 13.53 -17.49 20.42
CA ARG A 46 13.33 -16.97 19.05
C ARG A 46 13.51 -18.07 18.01
N THR A 47 12.71 -19.13 18.16
CA THR A 47 12.58 -20.18 17.14
C THR A 47 11.15 -20.25 16.65
N PHE A 48 10.95 -20.54 15.37
CA PHE A 48 9.62 -20.61 14.78
C PHE A 48 9.47 -21.73 13.76
N SER A 49 8.24 -22.20 13.61
CA SER A 49 7.77 -22.95 12.45
C SER A 49 6.63 -22.21 11.77
N ALA A 50 6.44 -22.47 10.48
CA ALA A 50 5.30 -21.95 9.73
C ALA A 50 4.74 -23.06 8.85
N THR A 51 3.42 -23.23 8.89
CA THR A 51 2.65 -24.12 8.05
C THR A 51 1.65 -23.28 7.25
N VAL A 52 1.66 -23.43 5.93
CA VAL A 52 0.70 -22.81 5.03
C VAL A 52 -0.13 -23.89 4.38
N VAL A 53 -1.44 -23.75 4.41
CA VAL A 53 -2.40 -24.56 3.67
C VAL A 53 -3.09 -23.65 2.66
N SER A 54 -3.03 -24.02 1.38
CA SER A 54 -3.62 -23.26 0.28
C SER A 54 -4.37 -24.16 -0.69
N PRO A 55 -5.39 -23.67 -1.41
CA PRO A 55 -6.08 -24.42 -2.45
C PRO A 55 -5.24 -24.64 -3.71
N TYR A 56 -4.04 -24.06 -3.78
CA TYR A 56 -3.14 -24.14 -4.94
C TYR A 56 -2.16 -25.31 -4.87
N ASN A 57 -2.16 -26.08 -3.77
CA ASN A 57 -1.34 -27.27 -3.61
C ASN A 57 -1.99 -28.46 -4.33
N LEU A 58 -2.06 -28.36 -5.67
CA LEU A 58 -2.74 -29.33 -6.52
C LEU A 58 -1.75 -30.30 -7.15
N THR A 59 -2.12 -31.58 -7.19
CA THR A 59 -1.46 -32.58 -8.03
C THR A 59 -2.09 -32.61 -9.42
N ILE A 60 -1.45 -33.30 -10.38
CA ILE A 60 -2.01 -33.53 -11.73
C ILE A 60 -3.36 -34.26 -11.61
N GLU A 61 -3.46 -35.24 -10.71
CA GLU A 61 -4.68 -35.98 -10.43
C GLU A 61 -5.79 -35.09 -9.91
N ASP A 62 -5.48 -34.14 -9.04
CA ASP A 62 -6.46 -33.15 -8.53
C ASP A 62 -6.97 -32.28 -9.68
N VAL A 63 -6.09 -31.76 -10.54
CA VAL A 63 -6.48 -30.96 -11.70
C VAL A 63 -7.41 -31.74 -12.62
N LYS A 64 -7.09 -33.01 -12.90
CA LYS A 64 -7.95 -33.91 -13.72
C LYS A 64 -9.30 -34.14 -13.04
N ARG A 65 -9.33 -34.34 -11.73
CA ARG A 65 -10.57 -34.54 -10.98
C ARG A 65 -11.44 -33.25 -11.02
N ILE A 66 -10.87 -32.10 -10.76
CA ILE A 66 -11.56 -30.79 -10.81
C ILE A 66 -12.15 -30.58 -12.21
N SER A 67 -11.36 -30.77 -13.27
CA SER A 67 -11.84 -30.63 -14.66
C SER A 67 -13.00 -31.58 -15.00
N LYS A 68 -12.98 -32.82 -14.50
CA LYS A 68 -14.09 -33.77 -14.68
C LYS A 68 -15.35 -33.33 -13.92
N GLU A 69 -15.19 -32.81 -12.70
CA GLU A 69 -16.31 -32.28 -11.88
C GLU A 69 -16.95 -31.06 -12.54
N GLU A 70 -16.16 -30.14 -13.09
CA GLU A 70 -16.66 -28.99 -13.85
C GLU A 70 -17.38 -29.40 -15.13
N PHE A 71 -16.81 -30.39 -15.87
CA PHE A 71 -17.47 -30.90 -17.04
C PHE A 71 -18.82 -31.55 -16.70
N LYS A 72 -18.90 -32.32 -15.61
CA LYS A 72 -20.13 -32.90 -15.14
C LYS A 72 -21.17 -31.83 -14.80
N LYS A 73 -20.80 -30.76 -14.10
CA LYS A 73 -21.70 -29.63 -13.83
C LYS A 73 -22.23 -28.97 -15.09
N LYS A 74 -21.37 -28.78 -16.11
CA LYS A 74 -21.79 -28.26 -17.42
C LYS A 74 -22.73 -29.23 -18.14
N GLN A 75 -22.48 -30.53 -18.05
CA GLN A 75 -23.35 -31.53 -18.60
C GLN A 75 -24.72 -31.60 -17.95
N ASP A 76 -24.76 -31.51 -16.62
CA ASP A 76 -26.00 -31.46 -15.82
C ASP A 76 -26.83 -30.20 -16.13
N ASN A 77 -26.16 -29.05 -16.39
CA ASN A 77 -26.83 -27.79 -16.71
C ASN A 77 -27.26 -27.68 -18.18
N TYR A 78 -26.75 -28.50 -19.09
CA TYR A 78 -27.01 -28.40 -20.52
C TYR A 78 -28.50 -28.54 -20.88
N ALA A 79 -29.27 -29.38 -20.15
CA ALA A 79 -30.68 -29.52 -20.34
C ALA A 79 -31.46 -28.21 -20.10
N ASN A 80 -31.04 -27.45 -19.08
CA ASN A 80 -31.60 -26.14 -18.75
C ASN A 80 -31.24 -25.11 -19.83
N GLU A 81 -30.04 -25.08 -20.31
CA GLU A 81 -29.58 -24.19 -21.39
C GLU A 81 -30.41 -24.41 -22.69
N VAL A 82 -30.63 -25.68 -23.02
CA VAL A 82 -31.50 -26.03 -24.18
C VAL A 82 -32.91 -25.56 -23.96
N LEU A 83 -33.46 -25.70 -22.76
CA LEU A 83 -34.83 -25.24 -22.43
C LEU A 83 -34.91 -23.71 -22.52
N GLU A 84 -33.98 -22.98 -21.93
CA GLU A 84 -33.93 -21.52 -22.02
C GLU A 84 -33.79 -21.03 -23.47
N SER A 85 -32.93 -21.67 -24.27
CA SER A 85 -32.78 -21.34 -25.69
C SER A 85 -34.08 -21.54 -26.46
N LYS A 86 -34.86 -22.62 -26.17
CA LYS A 86 -36.15 -22.83 -26.73
C LYS A 86 -37.18 -21.77 -26.33
N MET A 87 -37.20 -21.39 -25.05
CA MET A 87 -38.09 -20.35 -24.56
C MET A 87 -37.79 -19.00 -25.21
N LYS A 88 -36.53 -18.59 -25.30
CA LYS A 88 -36.13 -17.37 -26.01
C LYS A 88 -36.53 -17.38 -27.47
N TYR A 89 -36.37 -18.51 -28.16
CA TYR A 89 -36.79 -18.66 -29.53
C TYR A 89 -38.32 -18.53 -29.69
N GLN A 90 -39.15 -19.15 -28.81
CA GLN A 90 -40.58 -19.02 -28.82
C GLN A 90 -41.04 -17.59 -28.56
N GLU A 91 -40.40 -16.88 -27.66
CA GLU A 91 -40.67 -15.48 -27.40
C GLU A 91 -40.31 -14.59 -28.61
N ALA A 92 -39.15 -14.85 -29.24
CA ALA A 92 -38.76 -14.14 -30.46
C ALA A 92 -39.76 -14.38 -31.61
N LEU A 93 -40.31 -15.60 -31.75
CA LEU A 93 -41.38 -15.87 -32.74
C LEU A 93 -42.66 -15.09 -32.45
N LYS A 94 -43.10 -15.02 -31.20
CA LYS A 94 -44.30 -14.22 -30.82
C LYS A 94 -44.08 -12.74 -31.14
N ASN A 95 -42.89 -12.23 -30.86
CA ASN A 95 -42.55 -10.82 -31.12
C ASN A 95 -42.44 -10.54 -32.62
N HIS A 96 -41.96 -11.49 -33.41
CA HIS A 96 -41.77 -11.36 -34.86
C HIS A 96 -43.09 -11.02 -35.59
N ASP A 97 -44.21 -11.68 -35.25
CA ASP A 97 -45.50 -11.40 -35.85
C ASP A 97 -45.98 -9.98 -35.51
N SER A 98 -45.68 -9.51 -34.31
CA SER A 98 -45.95 -8.14 -33.90
C SER A 98 -45.08 -7.12 -34.66
N ASP A 99 -43.82 -7.45 -34.87
CA ASP A 99 -42.86 -6.58 -35.58
C ASP A 99 -43.19 -6.50 -37.09
N ILE A 100 -43.62 -7.59 -37.70
CA ILE A 100 -44.13 -7.58 -39.07
C ILE A 100 -45.34 -6.65 -39.19
N ARG A 101 -46.30 -6.72 -38.24
CA ARG A 101 -47.47 -5.86 -38.26
C ARG A 101 -47.06 -4.39 -38.13
N ARG A 102 -46.17 -4.06 -37.19
CA ARG A 102 -45.61 -2.70 -37.02
C ARG A 102 -44.91 -2.21 -38.28
N ALA A 103 -44.13 -3.08 -38.92
CA ALA A 103 -43.44 -2.72 -40.16
C ALA A 103 -44.40 -2.41 -41.31
N LYS A 104 -45.47 -3.16 -41.42
CA LYS A 104 -46.56 -2.91 -42.39
C LYS A 104 -47.32 -1.62 -42.11
N GLU A 105 -47.72 -1.39 -40.85
CA GLU A 105 -48.40 -0.16 -40.42
C GLU A 105 -47.53 1.07 -40.67
N LYS A 106 -46.26 1.00 -40.34
CA LYS A 106 -45.27 2.07 -40.60
C LYS A 106 -45.15 2.35 -42.11
N PHE A 107 -45.00 1.29 -42.91
CA PHE A 107 -44.94 1.43 -44.37
C PHE A 107 -46.21 2.06 -44.96
N GLU A 108 -47.40 1.64 -44.50
CA GLU A 108 -48.68 2.22 -44.93
C GLU A 108 -48.77 3.69 -44.59
N MET A 109 -48.38 4.10 -43.38
CA MET A 109 -48.36 5.51 -42.98
C MET A 109 -47.38 6.33 -43.82
N GLU A 110 -46.15 5.83 -44.00
CA GLU A 110 -45.11 6.49 -44.81
C GLU A 110 -45.53 6.60 -46.29
N ASN A 111 -46.11 5.54 -46.83
CA ASN A 111 -46.63 5.48 -48.20
C ASN A 111 -47.84 6.42 -48.40
N ALA A 112 -48.75 6.51 -47.42
CA ALA A 112 -49.87 7.45 -47.47
C ALA A 112 -49.38 8.91 -47.40
N ALA A 113 -48.36 9.20 -46.59
CA ALA A 113 -47.72 10.51 -46.55
C ALA A 113 -47.01 10.83 -47.88
N PHE A 114 -46.23 9.86 -48.41
CA PHE A 114 -45.56 10.02 -49.70
C PHE A 114 -46.50 10.27 -50.85
N LYS A 115 -47.69 9.61 -50.90
CA LYS A 115 -48.72 9.80 -51.93
C LYS A 115 -49.27 11.23 -51.95
N LYS A 116 -49.30 11.92 -50.82
CA LYS A 116 -49.80 13.31 -50.69
C LYS A 116 -48.79 14.37 -51.15
N LEU A 117 -47.51 14.03 -51.36
CA LEU A 117 -46.49 14.93 -51.80
C LEU A 117 -46.67 15.34 -53.26
N SER A 118 -46.19 16.52 -53.65
CA SER A 118 -46.12 16.99 -55.04
C SER A 118 -45.18 16.09 -55.87
N LEU A 119 -45.32 16.15 -57.21
CA LEU A 119 -44.47 15.38 -58.13
C LEU A 119 -42.96 15.66 -57.90
N LEU A 120 -42.61 16.93 -57.72
CA LEU A 120 -41.24 17.38 -57.53
C LEU A 120 -40.62 16.82 -56.22
N GLU A 121 -41.39 16.88 -55.12
CA GLU A 121 -40.95 16.34 -53.84
C GLU A 121 -40.80 14.80 -53.90
N LYS A 122 -41.71 14.10 -54.58
CA LYS A 122 -41.58 12.65 -54.81
C LYS A 122 -40.30 12.29 -55.56
N MET A 123 -40.00 13.01 -56.65
CA MET A 123 -38.81 12.80 -57.42
C MET A 123 -37.54 13.04 -56.57
N THR A 124 -37.50 14.11 -55.78
CA THR A 124 -36.41 14.43 -54.89
C THR A 124 -36.17 13.35 -53.83
N LEU A 125 -37.24 12.81 -53.25
CA LEU A 125 -37.11 11.70 -52.28
C LEU A 125 -36.66 10.38 -52.92
N MET A 126 -37.13 10.13 -54.15
CA MET A 126 -36.72 8.95 -54.93
C MET A 126 -35.21 9.02 -55.30
N ASP A 127 -34.72 10.18 -55.74
CA ASP A 127 -33.32 10.39 -56.07
C ASP A 127 -32.39 10.22 -54.84
N ARG A 128 -32.90 10.61 -53.66
CA ARG A 128 -32.22 10.38 -52.36
C ARG A 128 -32.34 8.99 -51.79
N GLY A 129 -33.05 8.06 -52.46
CA GLY A 129 -33.30 6.72 -51.97
C GLY A 129 -34.24 6.65 -50.73
N GLN A 130 -34.97 7.73 -50.47
CA GLN A 130 -35.88 7.91 -49.32
C GLN A 130 -37.34 7.57 -49.61
N SER A 131 -37.61 6.87 -50.71
CA SER A 131 -38.95 6.36 -50.98
C SER A 131 -39.37 5.30 -49.97
N PRO A 132 -40.64 5.27 -49.53
CA PRO A 132 -41.12 4.23 -48.59
C PRO A 132 -40.84 2.83 -49.15
N LYS A 133 -40.25 1.98 -48.33
CA LYS A 133 -39.97 0.56 -48.64
C LYS A 133 -40.45 -0.30 -47.49
N LEU A 134 -41.18 -1.35 -47.79
CA LEU A 134 -41.54 -2.33 -46.78
C LEU A 134 -40.29 -3.16 -46.43
N VAL A 135 -39.76 -2.96 -45.23
CA VAL A 135 -38.68 -3.78 -44.67
C VAL A 135 -39.30 -4.69 -43.62
N VAL A 136 -39.43 -5.95 -43.94
CA VAL A 136 -39.96 -6.96 -43.01
C VAL A 136 -38.76 -7.59 -42.27
N PRO A 137 -38.82 -7.68 -40.94
CA PRO A 137 -37.75 -8.37 -40.19
C PRO A 137 -37.61 -9.83 -40.60
N ASP A 138 -36.39 -10.34 -40.58
CA ASP A 138 -36.12 -11.74 -40.86
C ASP A 138 -36.72 -12.64 -39.75
N ARG A 139 -37.18 -13.82 -40.14
CA ARG A 139 -37.74 -14.79 -39.22
C ARG A 139 -36.68 -15.31 -38.28
N PRO A 140 -36.88 -15.28 -36.94
CA PRO A 140 -35.96 -15.87 -36.00
C PRO A 140 -35.64 -17.33 -36.31
N THR A 141 -34.38 -17.74 -36.17
CA THR A 141 -33.94 -19.11 -36.33
C THR A 141 -33.52 -19.70 -34.99
N TYR A 142 -33.95 -20.93 -34.72
CA TYR A 142 -33.57 -21.63 -33.50
C TYR A 142 -32.10 -22.05 -33.55
N GLN A 143 -31.29 -21.56 -32.62
CA GLN A 143 -29.92 -22.00 -32.42
C GLN A 143 -29.84 -22.87 -31.17
N LYS A 144 -29.68 -24.18 -31.37
CA LYS A 144 -29.51 -25.12 -30.27
C LYS A 144 -28.12 -24.93 -29.67
N PRO A 145 -27.98 -24.77 -28.35
CA PRO A 145 -26.66 -24.79 -27.69
C PRO A 145 -25.87 -26.06 -28.06
N TYR A 146 -24.55 -25.91 -28.17
CA TYR A 146 -23.69 -27.08 -28.41
C TYR A 146 -23.57 -27.89 -27.11
N PRO A 147 -23.63 -29.23 -27.18
CA PRO A 147 -23.39 -30.07 -26.01
C PRO A 147 -21.96 -29.89 -25.51
N PRO A 148 -21.78 -29.80 -24.18
CA PRO A 148 -20.44 -29.74 -23.62
C PRO A 148 -19.60 -30.96 -24.01
N THR A 149 -18.34 -30.74 -24.34
CA THR A 149 -17.40 -31.81 -24.70
C THR A 149 -16.23 -31.77 -23.71
N TYR A 150 -15.92 -32.91 -23.12
CA TYR A 150 -14.76 -33.00 -22.22
C TYR A 150 -13.46 -32.84 -23.02
N ARG A 151 -12.56 -32.04 -22.49
CA ARG A 151 -11.19 -31.91 -22.96
C ARG A 151 -10.25 -32.11 -21.78
N GLU A 152 -9.13 -32.78 -22.01
CA GLU A 152 -8.09 -32.86 -20.97
C GLU A 152 -7.65 -31.46 -20.56
N PRO A 153 -7.50 -31.22 -19.25
CA PRO A 153 -7.11 -29.90 -18.76
C PRO A 153 -5.69 -29.56 -19.20
N ASN A 154 -5.48 -28.31 -19.60
CA ASN A 154 -4.14 -27.75 -19.75
C ASN A 154 -3.65 -27.28 -18.37
N LEU A 155 -2.51 -27.84 -17.90
CA LEU A 155 -1.95 -27.49 -16.60
C LEU A 155 -1.58 -25.99 -16.49
N ASN A 156 -1.34 -25.32 -17.62
CA ASN A 156 -1.07 -23.89 -17.64
C ASN A 156 -2.29 -23.01 -17.30
N ASP A 157 -3.50 -23.59 -17.36
CA ASP A 157 -4.73 -22.89 -16.98
C ASP A 157 -4.97 -22.91 -15.47
N TYR A 158 -4.08 -23.58 -14.72
CA TYR A 158 -4.17 -23.70 -13.26
C TYR A 158 -2.94 -23.09 -12.59
N PHE A 159 -3.17 -22.30 -11.56
CA PHE A 159 -2.09 -21.84 -10.69
C PHE A 159 -1.79 -22.94 -9.66
N ILE A 160 -0.59 -23.53 -9.75
CA ILE A 160 -0.15 -24.64 -8.87
C ILE A 160 1.08 -24.18 -8.10
N VAL A 161 1.04 -24.33 -6.76
CA VAL A 161 2.17 -24.05 -5.88
C VAL A 161 2.17 -24.99 -4.67
N ASP A 162 3.34 -25.54 -4.34
CA ASP A 162 3.50 -26.39 -3.16
C ASP A 162 3.38 -25.57 -1.87
N ASN A 163 2.56 -26.02 -0.93
CA ASN A 163 2.41 -25.44 0.40
C ASN A 163 3.74 -25.34 1.17
N LYS A 164 4.68 -26.28 0.95
CA LYS A 164 6.03 -26.18 1.54
C LYS A 164 6.81 -24.99 1.03
N VAL A 165 6.67 -24.68 -0.27
CA VAL A 165 7.28 -23.48 -0.87
C VAL A 165 6.69 -22.22 -0.24
N LEU A 166 5.36 -22.16 -0.07
CA LEU A 166 4.71 -21.03 0.60
C LEU A 166 5.14 -20.91 2.05
N SER A 167 5.17 -22.03 2.78
CA SER A 167 5.63 -22.06 4.18
C SER A 167 7.07 -21.55 4.31
N SER A 168 7.94 -21.88 3.36
CA SER A 168 9.34 -21.43 3.37
C SER A 168 9.50 -19.92 3.17
N GLN A 169 8.51 -19.25 2.58
CA GLN A 169 8.52 -17.81 2.36
C GLN A 169 8.06 -17.00 3.58
N ILE A 170 7.50 -17.66 4.60
CA ILE A 170 7.16 -16.99 5.87
C ILE A 170 8.43 -16.84 6.69
N ASP A 171 8.71 -15.63 7.16
CA ASP A 171 9.94 -15.32 7.91
C ASP A 171 9.66 -14.35 9.07
N ILE A 172 10.37 -14.56 10.18
CA ILE A 172 10.38 -13.64 11.32
C ILE A 172 11.80 -13.12 11.51
N THR A 173 11.99 -11.83 11.29
CA THR A 173 13.29 -11.17 11.43
C THR A 173 13.83 -11.31 12.85
N GLY A 174 15.02 -11.88 12.98
CA GLY A 174 15.65 -12.13 14.27
C GLY A 174 15.26 -13.45 14.93
N PHE A 175 14.58 -14.34 14.20
CA PHE A 175 14.23 -15.70 14.64
C PHE A 175 14.91 -16.74 13.76
N THR A 176 15.09 -17.94 14.29
CA THR A 176 15.62 -19.10 13.58
C THR A 176 14.49 -20.10 13.32
N ARG A 177 14.42 -20.65 12.12
CA ARG A 177 13.47 -21.70 11.79
C ARG A 177 13.92 -23.04 12.42
N GLY A 178 12.98 -23.73 13.10
CA GLY A 178 13.33 -24.99 13.77
C GLY A 178 12.20 -25.51 14.67
N ALA A 179 12.56 -26.23 15.74
CA ALA A 179 11.61 -26.64 16.77
C ALA A 179 10.98 -25.38 17.40
N PRO A 180 9.65 -25.20 17.27
CA PRO A 180 9.07 -23.87 17.45
C PRO A 180 8.76 -23.54 18.88
N ASN A 181 9.18 -22.35 19.35
CA ASN A 181 8.49 -21.64 20.41
C ASN A 181 7.34 -20.78 19.83
N VAL A 182 7.45 -20.37 18.57
CA VAL A 182 6.39 -19.66 17.82
C VAL A 182 5.92 -20.56 16.68
N ASP A 183 4.69 -21.04 16.76
CA ASP A 183 4.06 -21.88 15.75
C ASP A 183 3.04 -21.06 14.94
N ILE A 184 3.24 -20.96 13.63
CA ILE A 184 2.43 -20.14 12.71
C ILE A 184 1.64 -21.05 11.79
N ASN A 185 0.32 -20.99 11.87
CA ASN A 185 -0.60 -21.70 11.01
C ASN A 185 -1.39 -20.73 10.15
N ILE A 186 -1.30 -20.89 8.83
CA ILE A 186 -1.91 -20.03 7.83
C ILE A 186 -2.80 -20.89 6.93
N GLU A 187 -4.08 -20.56 6.89
CA GLU A 187 -5.05 -21.18 5.99
C GLU A 187 -5.51 -20.12 4.98
N MET A 188 -5.16 -20.30 3.72
CA MET A 188 -5.50 -19.38 2.63
C MET A 188 -6.69 -19.90 1.86
N SER A 189 -7.64 -19.03 1.56
CA SER A 189 -8.71 -19.31 0.59
C SER A 189 -8.23 -19.08 -0.84
N GLN A 190 -9.01 -19.53 -1.82
CA GLN A 190 -8.81 -19.17 -3.22
C GLN A 190 -8.98 -17.64 -3.37
N VAL A 191 -8.30 -17.06 -4.35
CA VAL A 191 -8.50 -15.67 -4.73
C VAL A 191 -9.90 -15.53 -5.34
N ASN A 192 -10.66 -14.58 -4.81
CA ASN A 192 -11.95 -14.20 -5.37
C ASN A 192 -11.79 -12.94 -6.20
N PHE A 193 -12.35 -12.94 -7.40
CA PHE A 193 -12.37 -11.79 -8.30
C PHE A 193 -13.78 -11.19 -8.37
N GLN A 194 -13.85 -9.88 -8.41
CA GLN A 194 -15.10 -9.12 -8.58
C GLN A 194 -14.92 -8.05 -9.65
N ASP A 195 -15.87 -7.94 -10.57
CA ASP A 195 -15.96 -6.81 -11.49
C ASP A 195 -16.76 -5.68 -10.86
N ASN A 196 -16.23 -4.47 -10.95
CA ASN A 196 -16.96 -3.26 -10.58
C ASN A 196 -16.68 -2.17 -11.62
N ALA A 197 -17.72 -1.83 -12.39
CA ALA A 197 -17.65 -0.84 -13.46
C ALA A 197 -16.52 -1.07 -14.49
N GLY A 198 -16.31 -2.34 -14.87
CA GLY A 198 -15.29 -2.74 -15.84
C GLY A 198 -13.87 -2.78 -15.28
N GLN A 199 -13.72 -2.69 -13.96
CA GLN A 199 -12.45 -2.83 -13.24
C GLN A 199 -12.47 -4.08 -12.39
N THR A 200 -11.34 -4.79 -12.31
CA THR A 200 -11.19 -5.99 -11.51
C THR A 200 -10.67 -5.66 -10.11
N TYR A 201 -11.35 -6.20 -9.13
CA TYR A 201 -10.95 -6.23 -7.73
C TYR A 201 -10.76 -7.68 -7.29
N ALA A 202 -9.86 -7.91 -6.33
CA ALA A 202 -9.65 -9.24 -5.78
C ALA A 202 -9.41 -9.21 -4.27
N ASN A 203 -9.76 -10.32 -3.60
CA ASN A 203 -9.38 -10.59 -2.24
C ASN A 203 -8.89 -12.03 -2.08
N GLN A 204 -8.16 -12.29 -1.00
CA GLN A 204 -7.74 -13.64 -0.62
C GLN A 204 -7.90 -13.81 0.88
N PRO A 205 -9.10 -14.14 1.37
CA PRO A 205 -9.32 -14.37 2.80
C PRO A 205 -8.33 -15.39 3.34
N THR A 206 -7.68 -15.02 4.45
CA THR A 206 -6.61 -15.82 5.04
C THR A 206 -6.78 -15.86 6.54
N LYS A 207 -6.86 -17.06 7.10
CA LYS A 207 -6.87 -17.29 8.55
C LYS A 207 -5.43 -17.41 9.04
N LEU A 208 -5.09 -16.63 10.07
CA LEU A 208 -3.78 -16.64 10.71
C LEU A 208 -3.95 -17.02 12.18
N ILE A 209 -3.29 -18.09 12.61
CA ILE A 209 -3.22 -18.51 14.01
C ILE A 209 -1.75 -18.59 14.40
N ILE A 210 -1.37 -17.87 15.45
CA ILE A 210 -0.01 -17.93 15.99
C ILE A 210 -0.06 -18.34 17.45
N LYS A 211 0.67 -19.40 17.80
CA LYS A 211 0.84 -19.89 19.16
C LYS A 211 2.27 -19.62 19.63
N VAL A 212 2.41 -19.24 20.89
CA VAL A 212 3.70 -19.06 21.56
C VAL A 212 3.73 -20.01 22.76
N ASP A 213 4.72 -20.88 22.81
CA ASP A 213 4.83 -21.93 23.83
C ASP A 213 3.51 -22.76 23.97
N GLY A 214 2.79 -22.97 22.86
CA GLY A 214 1.51 -23.68 22.79
C GLY A 214 0.26 -22.83 23.06
N GLU A 215 0.40 -21.61 23.58
CA GLU A 215 -0.71 -20.68 23.80
C GLU A 215 -1.03 -19.86 22.56
N GLU A 216 -2.31 -19.74 22.21
CA GLU A 216 -2.78 -18.89 21.11
C GLU A 216 -2.62 -17.40 21.47
N LYS A 217 -1.82 -16.67 20.69
CA LYS A 217 -1.57 -15.23 20.85
C LYS A 217 -2.20 -14.40 19.74
N VAL A 218 -2.41 -14.98 18.58
CA VAL A 218 -3.05 -14.33 17.42
C VAL A 218 -4.01 -15.32 16.79
N ASN A 219 -5.23 -14.89 16.49
CA ASN A 219 -6.25 -15.66 15.78
C ASN A 219 -7.11 -14.70 14.98
N GLU A 220 -6.70 -14.44 13.73
CA GLU A 220 -7.31 -13.39 12.92
C GLU A 220 -7.64 -13.87 11.51
N SER A 221 -8.68 -13.26 10.95
CA SER A 221 -9.04 -13.39 9.55
C SER A 221 -8.61 -12.12 8.81
N LEU A 222 -7.69 -12.26 7.87
CA LEU A 222 -7.04 -11.17 7.17
C LEU A 222 -7.43 -11.17 5.69
N PHE A 223 -7.25 -10.04 5.02
CA PHE A 223 -7.37 -9.87 3.55
C PHE A 223 -8.74 -10.25 2.96
N SER A 224 -9.82 -10.06 3.75
CA SER A 224 -11.20 -10.29 3.30
C SER A 224 -11.75 -9.17 2.43
N GLU A 225 -11.13 -7.99 2.45
CA GLU A 225 -11.57 -6.83 1.67
C GLU A 225 -11.05 -6.89 0.24
N PHE A 226 -11.92 -6.56 -0.72
CA PHE A 226 -11.54 -6.47 -2.13
C PHE A 226 -10.63 -5.28 -2.38
N GLN A 227 -9.53 -5.51 -3.08
CA GLN A 227 -8.55 -4.50 -3.48
C GLN A 227 -8.48 -4.42 -4.99
N PHE A 228 -8.27 -3.22 -5.52
CA PHE A 228 -8.06 -3.01 -6.95
C PHE A 228 -6.89 -3.82 -7.48
N VAL A 229 -7.09 -4.49 -8.61
CA VAL A 229 -6.10 -5.33 -9.30
C VAL A 229 -5.83 -4.80 -10.69
N SER A 230 -6.88 -4.56 -11.50
CA SER A 230 -6.75 -4.18 -12.89
C SER A 230 -7.84 -3.19 -13.32
N SER A 231 -7.50 -2.32 -14.28
CA SER A 231 -8.45 -1.44 -14.96
C SER A 231 -9.26 -2.15 -16.05
N SER A 232 -9.04 -3.46 -16.26
CA SER A 232 -9.80 -4.30 -17.18
C SER A 232 -10.84 -5.11 -16.41
N SER A 233 -11.92 -5.51 -17.08
CA SER A 233 -12.94 -6.41 -16.51
C SER A 233 -12.37 -7.81 -16.25
N THR A 234 -13.02 -8.57 -15.37
CA THR A 234 -12.62 -9.93 -15.00
C THR A 234 -12.57 -10.93 -16.17
N ASP A 235 -13.29 -10.65 -17.26
CA ASP A 235 -13.27 -11.50 -18.47
C ASP A 235 -12.06 -11.24 -19.35
N ASN A 236 -11.38 -10.10 -19.17
CA ASN A 236 -10.26 -9.64 -20.00
C ASN A 236 -8.90 -9.73 -19.29
N ILE A 237 -8.83 -10.31 -18.10
CA ILE A 237 -7.57 -10.52 -17.37
C ILE A 237 -7.07 -11.95 -17.48
N ASP A 238 -5.76 -12.12 -17.39
CA ASP A 238 -5.15 -13.44 -17.15
C ASP A 238 -5.31 -13.81 -15.67
N LYS A 239 -6.37 -14.54 -15.34
CA LYS A 239 -6.71 -14.90 -13.96
C LYS A 239 -5.61 -15.69 -13.27
N VAL A 240 -4.90 -16.58 -13.97
CA VAL A 240 -3.81 -17.39 -13.41
C VAL A 240 -2.66 -16.49 -12.97
N ASN A 241 -2.30 -15.52 -13.80
CA ASN A 241 -1.25 -14.57 -13.46
C ASN A 241 -1.67 -13.63 -12.33
N GLU A 242 -2.93 -13.19 -12.33
CA GLU A 242 -3.44 -12.33 -11.24
C GLU A 242 -3.58 -13.08 -9.91
N GLU A 243 -3.98 -14.35 -9.91
CA GLU A 243 -3.95 -15.21 -8.71
C GLU A 243 -2.54 -15.30 -8.12
N LYS A 244 -1.53 -15.49 -8.97
CA LYS A 244 -0.13 -15.50 -8.56
C LYS A 244 0.30 -14.16 -7.94
N ASN A 245 -0.08 -13.03 -8.56
CA ASN A 245 0.25 -11.69 -8.07
C ASN A 245 -0.41 -11.42 -6.71
N VAL A 246 -1.69 -11.76 -6.56
CA VAL A 246 -2.44 -11.61 -5.31
C VAL A 246 -1.82 -12.47 -4.21
N LEU A 247 -1.51 -13.76 -4.49
CA LEU A 247 -0.87 -14.64 -3.53
C LEU A 247 0.48 -14.11 -3.06
N GLN A 248 1.33 -13.64 -3.97
CA GLN A 248 2.62 -13.05 -3.62
C GLN A 248 2.46 -11.80 -2.73
N LYS A 249 1.47 -10.95 -3.05
CA LYS A 249 1.13 -9.79 -2.22
C LYS A 249 0.62 -10.19 -0.84
N THR A 250 -0.21 -11.24 -0.77
CA THR A 250 -0.72 -11.79 0.49
C THR A 250 0.42 -12.31 1.36
N ILE A 251 1.33 -13.12 0.83
CA ILE A 251 2.52 -13.62 1.57
C ILE A 251 3.38 -12.46 2.07
N LYS A 252 3.64 -11.45 1.23
CA LYS A 252 4.40 -10.27 1.63
C LYS A 252 3.72 -9.50 2.79
N ASN A 253 2.41 -9.34 2.72
CA ASN A 253 1.64 -8.65 3.76
C ASN A 253 1.55 -9.48 5.05
N LEU A 254 1.44 -10.83 4.96
CA LEU A 254 1.54 -11.73 6.10
C LEU A 254 2.88 -11.60 6.80
N ASN A 255 3.98 -11.62 6.06
CA ASN A 255 5.32 -11.43 6.63
C ASN A 255 5.44 -10.08 7.35
N LYS A 256 4.90 -9.01 6.75
CA LYS A 256 4.87 -7.70 7.42
C LYS A 256 4.06 -7.75 8.71
N TYR A 257 2.87 -8.34 8.66
CA TYR A 257 1.97 -8.47 9.81
C TYR A 257 2.63 -9.27 10.95
N ILE A 258 3.19 -10.45 10.65
CA ILE A 258 3.87 -11.33 11.61
C ILE A 258 5.09 -10.62 12.21
N ASN A 259 5.87 -9.91 11.38
CA ASN A 259 7.03 -9.15 11.84
C ASN A 259 6.65 -7.92 12.69
N ASP A 260 5.47 -7.34 12.53
CA ASP A 260 4.96 -6.30 13.44
C ASP A 260 4.66 -6.86 14.84
N TYR A 261 4.31 -8.16 14.95
CA TYR A 261 4.06 -8.81 16.22
C TYR A 261 5.34 -9.31 16.90
N PHE A 262 6.26 -9.92 16.15
CA PHE A 262 7.38 -10.68 16.73
C PHE A 262 8.74 -10.22 16.21
N GLY A 263 8.80 -9.65 15.02
CA GLY A 263 10.04 -9.38 14.31
C GLY A 263 10.84 -8.23 14.91
N ILE A 264 12.15 -8.40 14.97
CA ILE A 264 13.10 -7.36 15.34
C ILE A 264 13.44 -6.56 14.07
N GLN A 265 12.65 -5.53 13.80
CA GLN A 265 12.78 -4.76 12.58
C GLN A 265 13.76 -3.60 12.73
N LYS A 266 14.66 -3.46 11.76
CA LYS A 266 15.53 -2.30 11.63
C LYS A 266 14.82 -1.21 10.84
N ILE A 267 14.59 -0.04 11.45
CA ILE A 267 14.00 1.12 10.82
C ILE A 267 15.08 2.19 10.58
N SER A 268 15.26 2.57 9.32
CA SER A 268 16.12 3.71 8.98
C SER A 268 15.38 5.02 9.22
N LYS A 269 16.05 5.98 9.84
CA LYS A 269 15.57 7.31 10.16
C LYS A 269 16.60 8.35 9.73
N ASP A 270 16.09 9.52 9.39
CA ASP A 270 16.90 10.71 9.12
C ASP A 270 16.58 11.78 10.14
N VAL A 271 17.57 12.51 10.60
CA VAL A 271 17.40 13.68 11.43
C VAL A 271 18.32 14.81 10.95
N ILE A 272 17.79 16.03 10.95
CA ILE A 272 18.58 17.23 10.66
C ILE A 272 18.96 17.86 12.01
N ILE A 273 20.25 17.86 12.32
CA ILE A 273 20.82 18.51 13.50
C ILE A 273 21.48 19.82 13.07
N GLN A 274 21.04 20.89 13.68
CA GLN A 274 21.66 22.20 13.50
C GLN A 274 22.83 22.36 14.46
N THR A 275 23.85 23.10 14.07
CA THR A 275 25.02 23.40 14.88
C THR A 275 25.36 24.87 14.78
N VAL A 276 25.71 25.48 15.89
CA VAL A 276 26.22 26.86 15.93
C VAL A 276 27.73 26.84 15.77
N LYS A 277 28.27 27.72 14.91
CA LYS A 277 29.71 27.83 14.73
C LYS A 277 30.38 28.36 16.02
N ASN A 278 31.17 27.52 16.65
CA ASN A 278 31.87 27.89 17.86
C ASN A 278 33.21 28.59 17.54
N LYS A 279 33.43 29.78 18.15
CA LYS A 279 34.66 30.52 18.14
C LYS A 279 35.17 30.75 19.59
N GLY A 280 34.91 29.77 20.46
CA GLY A 280 35.22 29.82 21.90
C GLY A 280 34.07 30.25 22.82
N THR A 281 32.94 30.71 22.25
CA THR A 281 31.77 31.21 23.01
C THR A 281 30.76 30.09 23.30
N TYR A 282 30.61 29.08 22.43
CA TYR A 282 29.55 28.06 22.46
C TYR A 282 30.11 26.66 22.74
N ASN A 283 31.09 26.54 23.61
CA ASN A 283 31.71 25.27 23.94
C ASN A 283 30.73 24.21 24.45
N ASP A 284 29.70 24.63 25.22
CA ASP A 284 28.69 23.73 25.74
C ASP A 284 27.79 23.20 24.60
N LEU A 285 27.38 24.08 23.67
CA LEU A 285 26.59 23.69 22.50
C LEU A 285 27.36 22.78 21.54
N GLU A 286 28.65 23.02 21.35
CA GLU A 286 29.52 22.14 20.56
C GLU A 286 29.64 20.77 21.22
N LYS A 287 29.81 20.71 22.53
CA LYS A 287 29.87 19.48 23.32
C LYS A 287 28.54 18.71 23.21
N ALA A 288 27.40 19.41 23.31
CA ALA A 288 26.09 18.81 23.13
C ALA A 288 25.94 18.18 21.73
N ASN A 289 26.31 18.92 20.68
CA ASN A 289 26.30 18.41 19.30
C ASN A 289 27.18 17.18 19.11
N ILE A 290 28.37 17.15 19.71
CA ILE A 290 29.27 15.98 19.66
C ILE A 290 28.58 14.77 20.30
N TYR A 291 27.97 14.92 21.48
CA TYR A 291 27.22 13.80 22.10
C TYR A 291 26.11 13.28 21.21
N ILE A 292 25.33 14.15 20.59
CA ILE A 292 24.21 13.77 19.73
C ILE A 292 24.72 13.13 18.43
N THR A 293 25.52 13.84 17.64
CA THR A 293 25.92 13.41 16.30
C THR A 293 26.78 12.14 16.32
N THR A 294 27.70 12.01 17.29
CA THR A 294 28.54 10.82 17.43
C THR A 294 27.70 9.58 17.75
N ASN A 295 26.70 9.70 18.63
CA ASN A 295 25.89 8.56 19.01
C ASN A 295 24.87 8.20 17.93
N LEU A 296 24.31 9.16 17.18
CA LEU A 296 23.53 8.90 15.99
C LEU A 296 24.34 8.14 14.92
N LYS A 297 25.61 8.53 14.69
CA LYS A 297 26.51 7.84 13.77
C LYS A 297 26.88 6.42 14.24
N LYS A 298 26.96 6.18 15.55
CA LYS A 298 27.12 4.82 16.10
C LYS A 298 25.90 3.94 15.80
N LEU A 299 24.69 4.48 15.91
CA LEU A 299 23.45 3.78 15.55
C LEU A 299 23.38 3.43 14.06
N GLN A 300 24.02 4.21 13.20
CA GLN A 300 24.16 3.87 11.79
C GLN A 300 25.03 2.62 11.58
N ALA A 301 26.13 2.54 12.32
CA ALA A 301 27.11 1.47 12.16
C ALA A 301 26.63 0.14 12.79
N ASN A 302 26.06 0.19 13.98
CA ASN A 302 25.62 -1.00 14.73
C ASN A 302 24.34 -0.73 15.54
N PRO A 303 23.16 -1.03 14.99
CA PRO A 303 21.88 -0.76 15.62
C PRO A 303 21.38 -1.94 16.49
N ASP A 304 22.24 -2.73 17.14
CA ASP A 304 21.76 -3.74 18.10
C ASP A 304 21.08 -3.07 19.32
N SER A 305 20.33 -3.85 20.11
CA SER A 305 19.57 -3.33 21.25
C SER A 305 20.44 -2.66 22.29
N ASN A 306 21.58 -3.27 22.64
CA ASN A 306 22.48 -2.75 23.65
C ASN A 306 23.19 -1.47 23.15
N ALA A 307 23.67 -1.46 21.92
CA ALA A 307 24.26 -0.27 21.29
C ALA A 307 23.24 0.88 21.20
N THR A 308 21.97 0.56 20.94
CA THR A 308 20.89 1.55 20.89
C THR A 308 20.65 2.18 22.26
N GLU A 309 20.54 1.38 23.32
CA GLU A 309 20.34 1.89 24.69
C GLU A 309 21.52 2.75 25.15
N VAL A 310 22.74 2.29 24.94
CA VAL A 310 23.96 3.04 25.27
C VAL A 310 24.07 4.35 24.49
N ALA A 311 23.72 4.33 23.20
CA ALA A 311 23.75 5.54 22.37
C ALA A 311 22.69 6.55 22.83
N ILE A 312 21.46 6.12 23.15
CA ILE A 312 20.41 6.99 23.69
C ILE A 312 20.82 7.58 25.02
N ALA A 313 21.36 6.79 25.96
CA ALA A 313 21.84 7.26 27.25
C ALA A 313 22.98 8.30 27.11
N ASN A 314 23.85 8.13 26.14
CA ASN A 314 24.91 9.10 25.88
C ASN A 314 24.37 10.37 25.19
N MET A 315 23.36 10.28 24.31
CA MET A 315 22.70 11.45 23.72
C MET A 315 21.99 12.28 24.79
N GLN A 316 21.48 11.66 25.85
CA GLN A 316 20.84 12.37 26.97
C GLN A 316 21.75 13.44 27.56
N LYS A 317 23.06 13.22 27.64
CA LYS A 317 24.03 14.24 28.12
C LYS A 317 24.03 15.49 27.23
N GLY A 318 23.87 15.31 25.93
CA GLY A 318 23.76 16.44 24.99
C GLY A 318 22.41 17.15 25.10
N ILE A 319 21.33 16.40 25.28
CA ILE A 319 19.98 16.94 25.51
C ILE A 319 19.98 17.77 26.81
N ASP A 320 20.58 17.28 27.88
CA ASP A 320 20.62 17.98 29.17
C ASP A 320 21.42 19.30 29.07
N ILE A 321 22.49 19.35 28.29
CA ILE A 321 23.21 20.61 28.00
C ILE A 321 22.28 21.59 27.23
N TRP A 322 21.57 21.13 26.21
CA TRP A 322 20.62 21.99 25.50
C TRP A 322 19.52 22.53 26.41
N LYS A 323 18.98 21.71 27.30
CA LYS A 323 17.98 22.11 28.29
C LYS A 323 18.54 23.16 29.28
N ASP A 324 19.76 22.95 29.78
CA ASP A 324 20.43 23.92 30.67
C ASP A 324 20.65 25.28 29.97
N VAL A 325 21.04 25.26 28.68
CA VAL A 325 21.16 26.51 27.91
C VAL A 325 19.81 27.20 27.71
N LEU A 326 18.70 26.46 27.49
CA LEU A 326 17.38 27.09 27.39
C LEU A 326 16.99 27.85 28.64
N THR A 327 17.41 27.41 29.82
CA THR A 327 17.15 28.18 31.10
C THR A 327 17.92 29.49 31.19
N LYS A 328 18.96 29.66 30.34
CA LYS A 328 19.83 30.86 30.35
C LYS A 328 19.51 31.83 29.20
N ILE A 329 18.47 31.54 28.41
CA ILE A 329 18.12 32.38 27.26
C ILE A 329 17.63 33.75 27.70
N ASN A 330 18.22 34.78 27.09
CA ASN A 330 17.72 36.16 27.17
C ASN A 330 16.95 36.49 25.88
N TYR A 331 15.65 36.45 25.95
CA TYR A 331 14.77 36.71 24.80
C TYR A 331 14.68 38.21 24.44
N THR A 332 15.07 39.10 25.31
CA THR A 332 14.94 40.54 25.14
C THR A 332 16.20 41.20 24.56
N ASP A 333 17.38 40.66 24.84
CA ASP A 333 18.64 41.18 24.35
C ASP A 333 19.19 40.32 23.16
N PRO A 334 19.10 40.80 21.91
CA PRO A 334 19.61 40.08 20.76
C PRO A 334 21.15 39.95 20.74
N LYS A 335 21.87 40.70 21.58
CA LYS A 335 23.32 40.62 21.70
C LYS A 335 23.79 39.66 22.81
N ALA A 336 22.86 39.12 23.60
CA ALA A 336 23.18 38.14 24.62
C ALA A 336 23.83 36.90 23.98
N VAL A 337 24.76 36.26 24.69
CA VAL A 337 25.40 35.01 24.22
C VAL A 337 24.33 33.96 23.93
N TYR A 338 23.40 33.76 24.83
CA TYR A 338 22.25 32.88 24.66
C TYR A 338 21.02 33.75 24.43
N ASN A 339 20.73 34.02 23.17
CA ASN A 339 19.62 34.84 22.71
C ASN A 339 18.53 33.98 22.03
N ASN A 340 17.52 34.65 21.48
CA ASN A 340 16.42 33.98 20.79
C ASN A 340 16.83 33.13 19.56
N GLU A 341 17.98 33.42 18.88
CA GLU A 341 18.48 32.58 17.79
C GLU A 341 18.99 31.24 18.31
N ILE A 342 19.69 31.24 19.46
CA ILE A 342 20.15 30.04 20.14
C ILE A 342 18.95 29.22 20.65
N ALA A 343 17.92 29.87 21.19
CA ALA A 343 16.70 29.18 21.61
C ALA A 343 16.03 28.45 20.44
N ARG A 344 15.84 29.12 19.28
CA ARG A 344 15.28 28.50 18.06
C ARG A 344 16.07 27.25 17.65
N TYR A 345 17.39 27.39 17.56
CA TYR A 345 18.29 26.31 17.24
C TYR A 345 18.10 25.10 18.15
N ILE A 346 18.02 25.30 19.46
CA ILE A 346 17.87 24.22 20.44
C ILE A 346 16.49 23.56 20.34
N TYR A 347 15.41 24.35 20.28
CA TYR A 347 14.06 23.80 20.18
C TYR A 347 13.87 22.95 18.93
N PHE A 348 14.31 23.42 17.75
CA PHE A 348 14.22 22.62 16.54
C PHE A 348 15.01 21.32 16.63
N ASN A 349 16.20 21.34 17.25
CA ASN A 349 16.99 20.14 17.46
C ASN A 349 16.31 19.15 18.40
N LEU A 350 15.77 19.61 19.52
CA LEU A 350 15.08 18.78 20.50
C LEU A 350 13.85 18.11 19.88
N ILE A 351 12.99 18.90 19.20
CA ILE A 351 11.78 18.38 18.54
C ILE A 351 12.17 17.31 17.49
N ARG A 352 13.10 17.61 16.59
CA ARG A 352 13.52 16.70 15.52
C ARG A 352 14.18 15.44 16.06
N LEU A 353 15.05 15.56 17.06
CA LEU A 353 15.73 14.43 17.66
C LEU A 353 14.73 13.49 18.33
N HIS A 354 13.83 14.01 19.16
CA HIS A 354 12.83 13.20 19.85
C HIS A 354 11.87 12.53 18.87
N LEU A 355 11.42 13.21 17.79
CA LEU A 355 10.62 12.59 16.72
C LEU A 355 11.40 11.48 16.03
N ALA A 356 12.64 11.70 15.66
CA ALA A 356 13.47 10.72 15.00
C ALA A 356 13.74 9.48 15.87
N LEU A 357 13.89 9.66 17.20
CA LEU A 357 14.01 8.58 18.18
C LEU A 357 12.66 7.91 18.53
N GLY A 358 11.53 8.41 18.00
CA GLY A 358 10.19 7.86 18.27
C GLY A 358 9.55 8.33 19.58
N ASN A 359 10.17 9.28 20.29
CA ASN A 359 9.63 9.85 21.53
C ASN A 359 8.76 11.06 21.25
N LYS A 360 7.53 10.80 20.81
CA LYS A 360 6.55 11.84 20.43
C LYS A 360 6.14 12.75 21.58
N THR A 361 6.02 12.19 22.77
CA THR A 361 5.62 12.95 23.98
C THR A 361 6.63 14.05 24.29
N GLU A 362 7.93 13.72 24.27
CA GLU A 362 8.96 14.73 24.48
C GLU A 362 9.05 15.73 23.32
N ALA A 363 8.85 15.26 22.07
CA ALA A 363 8.81 16.15 20.91
C ALA A 363 7.63 17.15 21.02
N GLU A 364 6.45 16.71 21.39
CA GLU A 364 5.25 17.53 21.63
C GLU A 364 5.48 18.56 22.77
N LYS A 365 6.13 18.14 23.85
CA LYS A 365 6.51 19.03 24.95
C LYS A 365 7.35 20.21 24.45
N TYR A 366 8.44 19.94 23.72
CA TYR A 366 9.30 21.02 23.22
C TYR A 366 8.64 21.83 22.09
N LEU A 367 7.71 21.26 21.33
CA LEU A 367 6.87 22.00 20.40
C LEU A 367 6.02 23.04 21.16
N ASN A 368 5.33 22.62 22.21
CA ASN A 368 4.49 23.50 23.02
C ASN A 368 5.32 24.62 23.68
N GLU A 369 6.45 24.27 24.29
CA GLU A 369 7.36 25.27 24.87
C GLU A 369 7.84 26.29 23.81
N MET A 370 8.15 25.83 22.60
CA MET A 370 8.55 26.70 21.48
C MET A 370 7.39 27.61 21.04
N GLN A 371 6.16 27.11 21.03
CA GLN A 371 4.96 27.87 20.68
C GLN A 371 4.63 28.92 21.75
N GLU A 372 4.81 28.62 23.04
CA GLU A 372 4.66 29.59 24.15
C GLU A 372 5.58 30.80 23.98
N HIS A 373 6.80 30.56 23.47
CA HIS A 373 7.78 31.63 23.22
C HIS A 373 7.76 32.16 21.77
N GLN A 374 6.71 31.90 20.99
CA GLN A 374 6.69 32.22 19.55
C GLN A 374 6.89 33.72 19.24
N VAL A 375 6.39 34.61 20.13
CA VAL A 375 6.50 36.06 19.95
C VAL A 375 7.96 36.50 20.14
N GLU A 376 8.61 36.03 21.19
CA GLU A 376 9.99 36.35 21.53
C GLU A 376 10.98 35.72 20.55
N LEU A 377 10.69 34.53 20.08
CA LEU A 377 11.55 33.79 19.14
C LEU A 377 11.62 34.42 17.74
N LYS A 378 10.61 35.21 17.33
CA LYS A 378 10.57 35.93 16.04
C LYS A 378 10.88 35.03 14.86
N LEU A 379 10.14 33.91 14.75
CA LEU A 379 10.34 32.92 13.69
C LEU A 379 10.18 33.53 12.31
N SER A 380 11.12 33.25 11.41
CA SER A 380 10.99 33.55 9.98
C SER A 380 9.85 32.73 9.34
N SER A 381 9.39 33.13 8.16
CA SER A 381 8.35 32.38 7.43
C SER A 381 8.75 30.91 7.16
N SER A 382 10.02 30.66 6.86
CA SER A 382 10.55 29.32 6.64
C SER A 382 10.56 28.49 7.94
N GLU A 383 10.92 29.09 9.08
CA GLU A 383 10.92 28.40 10.38
C GLU A 383 9.49 28.09 10.83
N LYS A 384 8.52 29.00 10.60
CA LYS A 384 7.09 28.72 10.85
C LYS A 384 6.60 27.54 10.03
N GLN A 385 6.91 27.48 8.75
CA GLN A 385 6.55 26.35 7.88
C GLN A 385 7.19 25.03 8.35
N GLN A 386 8.45 25.08 8.83
CA GLN A 386 9.11 23.91 9.42
C GLN A 386 8.41 23.47 10.71
N LEU A 387 8.03 24.41 11.57
CA LEU A 387 7.31 24.12 12.81
C LEU A 387 5.96 23.46 12.54
N ASP A 388 5.17 24.01 11.59
CA ASP A 388 3.90 23.40 11.14
C ASP A 388 4.08 21.98 10.59
N THR A 389 5.20 21.73 9.91
CA THR A 389 5.51 20.39 9.39
C THR A 389 5.80 19.40 10.51
N LEU A 390 6.58 19.82 11.51
CA LEU A 390 6.89 19.00 12.69
C LEU A 390 5.64 18.75 13.54
N GLU A 391 4.78 19.76 13.71
CA GLU A 391 3.50 19.63 14.39
C GLU A 391 2.60 18.58 13.72
N LYS A 392 2.43 18.66 12.40
CA LYS A 392 1.70 17.66 11.62
C LYS A 392 2.30 16.26 11.77
N GLU A 393 3.61 16.12 11.83
CA GLU A 393 4.28 14.84 12.02
C GLU A 393 4.03 14.27 13.42
N ILE A 394 4.01 15.10 14.47
CA ILE A 394 3.67 14.70 15.84
C ILE A 394 2.25 14.16 15.90
N TYR A 395 1.27 14.84 15.27
CA TYR A 395 -0.14 14.50 15.38
C TYR A 395 -0.66 13.52 14.32
N LYS A 396 0.08 13.26 13.25
CA LYS A 396 -0.36 12.41 12.10
C LYS A 396 -0.57 10.93 12.42
N SER A 397 -0.27 10.46 13.62
CA SER A 397 -0.31 9.04 13.98
C SER A 397 -1.03 8.79 15.31
N LYS A 398 -2.10 9.50 15.52
CA LYS A 398 -3.11 9.13 16.54
C LYS A 398 -4.26 8.40 15.89
#